data_be31610187163cc2ddb1b97a0d01bd6a
#
_entry.id   be31610187163cc2ddb1b97a0d01bd6a
#
_cell.length_a   1.000
_cell.length_b   1.000
_cell.length_c   1.000
_cell.angle_alpha   90.00
_cell.angle_beta   90.00
_cell.angle_gamma   90.00
#
_symmetry.space_group_name_H-M   'P 1'
#
loop_
_entity.id
_entity.type
_entity.pdbx_description
1 polymer ?
#
loop_
_entity_poly.entity_id
_entity_poly.type
_entity_poly.pdbx_seq_one_letter_code
_entity_poly.pdbx_strand_id
1 'polypeptide(L)'
;MKKKIIIIAGEPNSINSEIIAKSWKKINNNLKNRIIIIGNYELIKSQFKILQISIQLHKIEKINDLASKKKLNILDIPLRFKNPFKIIDKDIRKYLFLCFECAHKISKQKI
;
A
#
# COMPACT_ATOMS: atom_id res chain seq x y z
N MET A 1 3.19 17.30 16.05
CA MET A 1 2.76 16.01 15.51
C MET A 1 3.05 15.94 14.00
N LYS A 2 3.77 14.93 13.57
CA LYS A 2 4.13 14.80 12.16
C LYS A 2 2.95 14.27 11.35
N LYS A 3 2.75 14.85 10.18
CA LYS A 3 1.68 14.43 9.28
C LYS A 3 2.02 13.10 8.61
N LYS A 4 1.00 12.27 8.41
CA LYS A 4 1.14 11.03 7.66
C LYS A 4 1.19 11.31 6.16
N ILE A 5 1.96 10.50 5.46
CA ILE A 5 2.06 10.55 4.00
C ILE A 5 1.33 9.33 3.44
N ILE A 6 0.30 9.58 2.65
CA ILE A 6 -0.54 8.52 2.09
C ILE A 6 -0.15 8.32 0.63
N ILE A 7 0.18 7.08 0.29
CA ILE A 7 0.56 6.71 -1.07
C ILE A 7 -0.38 5.62 -1.56
N ILE A 8 -1.02 5.83 -2.71
CA ILE A 8 -1.86 4.81 -3.34
C ILE A 8 -0.97 3.89 -4.15
N ALA A 9 -1.10 2.57 -3.90
CA ALA A 9 -0.27 1.57 -4.58
C ALA A 9 -0.44 1.58 -6.10
N GLY A 10 -1.63 1.92 -6.58
CA GLY A 10 -1.87 2.08 -8.00
C GLY A 10 -2.19 0.78 -8.72
N GLU A 11 -1.99 0.77 -10.02
CA GLU A 11 -2.38 -0.30 -10.92
C GLU A 11 -1.57 -1.57 -10.62
N PRO A 12 -2.24 -2.69 -10.24
CA PRO A 12 -1.52 -3.88 -9.75
C PRO A 12 -0.74 -4.66 -10.80
N ASN A 13 -1.10 -4.54 -12.08
CA ASN A 13 -0.38 -5.23 -13.15
C ASN A 13 0.87 -4.48 -13.62
N SER A 14 1.22 -3.40 -12.95
CA SER A 14 2.38 -2.57 -13.31
C SER A 14 3.57 -2.86 -12.40
N ILE A 15 4.66 -2.10 -12.57
CA ILE A 15 5.87 -2.22 -11.76
C ILE A 15 5.81 -1.44 -10.45
N ASN A 16 4.62 -1.02 -10.03
CA ASN A 16 4.45 -0.14 -8.87
C ASN A 16 5.01 -0.73 -7.57
N SER A 17 4.83 -2.04 -7.34
CA SER A 17 5.35 -2.67 -6.14
C SER A 17 6.87 -2.61 -6.09
N GLU A 18 7.55 -2.79 -7.22
CA GLU A 18 8.99 -2.70 -7.30
C GLU A 18 9.46 -1.26 -7.02
N ILE A 19 8.77 -0.28 -7.59
CA ILE A 19 9.08 1.13 -7.35
C ILE A 19 8.91 1.50 -5.89
N ILE A 20 7.82 1.07 -5.27
CA ILE A 20 7.56 1.30 -3.84
C ILE A 20 8.69 0.70 -3.00
N ALA A 21 9.08 -0.53 -3.29
CA ALA A 21 10.13 -1.21 -2.55
C ALA A 21 11.49 -0.49 -2.67
N LYS A 22 11.87 -0.10 -3.88
CA LYS A 22 13.12 0.61 -4.11
C LYS A 22 13.14 1.97 -3.41
N SER A 23 12.03 2.70 -3.48
CA SER A 23 11.90 3.99 -2.82
C SER A 23 11.96 3.85 -1.29
N TRP A 24 11.29 2.84 -0.76
CA TRP A 24 11.27 2.56 0.68
C TRP A 24 12.67 2.35 1.25
N LYS A 25 13.52 1.63 0.52
CA LYS A 25 14.89 1.35 0.97
C LYS A 25 15.77 2.59 1.01
N LYS A 26 15.44 3.61 0.22
CA LYS A 26 16.28 4.82 0.10
C LYS A 26 15.90 5.94 1.06
N ILE A 27 14.70 5.93 1.62
CA ILE A 27 14.26 7.01 2.50
C ILE A 27 14.74 6.78 3.94
N ASN A 28 14.84 7.87 4.70
CA ASN A 28 15.28 7.79 6.10
C ASN A 28 14.17 7.28 7.01
N ASN A 29 14.53 6.85 8.22
CA ASN A 29 13.58 6.28 9.17
C ASN A 29 12.51 7.26 9.60
N ASN A 30 12.80 8.54 9.62
CA ASN A 30 11.84 9.57 9.99
C ASN A 30 10.67 9.60 8.98
N LEU A 31 10.98 9.53 7.67
CA LEU A 31 9.96 9.46 6.64
C LEU A 31 9.23 8.12 6.66
N LYS A 32 9.96 7.02 6.87
CA LYS A 32 9.36 5.68 6.94
C LYS A 32 8.24 5.61 7.97
N ASN A 33 8.42 6.27 9.11
CA ASN A 33 7.42 6.26 10.17
C ASN A 33 6.13 6.99 9.83
N ARG A 34 6.14 7.79 8.75
CA ARG A 34 4.99 8.60 8.35
C ARG A 34 4.23 8.04 7.16
N ILE A 35 4.81 7.08 6.44
CA ILE A 35 4.25 6.57 5.19
C ILE A 35 3.26 5.44 5.44
N ILE A 36 2.09 5.55 4.80
CA ILE A 36 1.08 4.50 4.76
C ILE A 36 0.69 4.27 3.30
N ILE A 37 0.79 3.03 2.85
CA ILE A 37 0.39 2.64 1.51
C ILE A 37 -1.09 2.22 1.54
N ILE A 38 -1.89 2.76 0.64
CA ILE A 38 -3.26 2.28 0.43
C ILE A 38 -3.24 1.27 -0.69
N GLY A 39 -3.59 0.02 -0.38
CA GLY A 39 -3.58 -1.05 -1.36
C GLY A 39 -4.05 -2.35 -0.74
N ASN A 40 -3.95 -3.45 -1.48
CA ASN A 40 -4.30 -4.76 -0.95
C ASN A 40 -3.06 -5.43 -0.36
N TYR A 41 -3.13 -5.75 0.93
CA TYR A 41 -2.00 -6.32 1.66
C TYR A 41 -1.53 -7.65 1.06
N GLU A 42 -2.46 -8.57 0.80
CA GLU A 42 -2.10 -9.88 0.26
C GLU A 42 -1.50 -9.78 -1.15
N LEU A 43 -2.01 -8.85 -1.96
CA LEU A 43 -1.47 -8.62 -3.30
C LEU A 43 -0.02 -8.13 -3.23
N ILE A 44 0.25 -7.11 -2.43
CA ILE A 44 1.58 -6.53 -2.31
C ILE A 44 2.54 -7.56 -1.72
N LYS A 45 2.10 -8.30 -0.71
CA LYS A 45 2.88 -9.38 -0.11
C LYS A 45 3.25 -10.44 -1.15
N SER A 46 2.29 -10.85 -1.97
CA SER A 46 2.52 -11.85 -3.03
C SER A 46 3.47 -11.34 -4.09
N GLN A 47 3.32 -10.08 -4.50
CA GLN A 47 4.20 -9.45 -5.48
C GLN A 47 5.63 -9.34 -4.94
N PHE A 48 5.79 -8.93 -3.69
CA PHE A 48 7.11 -8.84 -3.06
C PHE A 48 7.77 -10.22 -3.00
N LYS A 49 7.00 -11.25 -2.68
CA LYS A 49 7.52 -12.62 -2.63
C LYS A 49 8.05 -13.07 -4.00
N ILE A 50 7.29 -12.84 -5.06
CA ILE A 50 7.68 -13.20 -6.42
C ILE A 50 8.91 -12.42 -6.86
N LEU A 51 8.96 -11.14 -6.54
CA LEU A 51 10.09 -10.26 -6.89
C LEU A 51 11.29 -10.42 -5.96
N GLN A 52 11.20 -11.31 -4.97
CA GLN A 52 12.25 -11.55 -3.97
C GLN A 52 12.65 -10.30 -3.19
N ILE A 53 11.65 -9.51 -2.84
CA ILE A 53 11.82 -8.28 -2.05
C ILE A 53 11.66 -8.62 -0.57
N SER A 54 12.65 -8.28 0.25
CA SER A 54 12.72 -8.64 1.68
C SER A 54 12.23 -7.55 2.62
N ILE A 55 11.26 -6.76 2.22
CA ILE A 55 10.68 -5.72 3.07
C ILE A 55 9.53 -6.32 3.88
N GLN A 56 9.56 -6.12 5.20
CA GLN A 56 8.48 -6.57 6.07
C GLN A 56 7.28 -5.64 5.94
N LEU A 57 6.09 -6.24 5.87
CA LEU A 57 4.83 -5.52 5.72
C LEU A 57 4.00 -5.60 7.00
N HIS A 58 3.24 -4.55 7.28
CA HIS A 58 2.31 -4.52 8.40
C HIS A 58 0.94 -4.09 7.88
N LYS A 59 -0.06 -4.94 8.13
CA LYS A 59 -1.43 -4.68 7.69
C LYS A 59 -2.16 -3.82 8.72
N ILE A 60 -2.78 -2.75 8.28
CA ILE A 60 -3.72 -1.99 9.09
C ILE A 60 -5.06 -1.92 8.35
N GLU A 61 -6.15 -1.86 9.10
CA GLU A 61 -7.49 -1.83 8.52
C GLU A 61 -8.13 -0.46 8.58
N LYS A 62 -7.68 0.37 9.53
CA LYS A 62 -8.15 1.74 9.69
C LYS A 62 -6.95 2.66 9.85
N ILE A 63 -7.09 3.91 9.38
CA ILE A 63 -6.00 4.88 9.44
C ILE A 63 -5.51 5.13 10.87
N ASN A 64 -6.37 4.94 11.86
CA ASN A 64 -6.03 5.14 13.26
C ASN A 64 -5.43 3.90 13.93
N ASP A 65 -5.32 2.78 13.21
CA ASP A 65 -4.69 1.59 13.76
C ASP A 65 -3.22 1.84 14.06
N LEU A 66 -2.70 1.09 15.03
CA LEU A 66 -1.31 1.22 15.41
C LEU A 66 -0.38 0.81 14.28
N ALA A 67 0.36 1.78 13.75
CA ALA A 67 1.34 1.53 12.70
C ALA A 67 2.63 0.95 13.27
N SER A 68 3.28 0.09 12.50
CA SER A 68 4.60 -0.41 12.87
C SER A 68 5.68 0.59 12.42
N LYS A 69 6.62 0.90 13.29
CA LYS A 69 7.69 1.85 12.97
C LYS A 69 8.76 1.25 12.05
N LYS A 70 8.91 -0.06 12.02
CA LYS A 70 9.97 -0.72 11.25
C LYS A 70 9.48 -1.41 9.98
N LYS A 71 8.18 -1.47 9.78
CA LYS A 71 7.58 -2.17 8.64
C LYS A 71 6.88 -1.20 7.72
N LEU A 72 6.71 -1.60 6.48
CA LEU A 72 5.90 -0.84 5.52
C LEU A 72 4.43 -1.07 5.85
N ASN A 73 3.75 -0.02 6.27
CA ASN A 73 2.36 -0.12 6.69
C ASN A 73 1.43 -0.03 5.48
N ILE A 74 0.52 -0.99 5.37
CA ILE A 74 -0.44 -1.07 4.27
C ILE A 74 -1.85 -1.01 4.83
N LEU A 75 -2.60 0.01 4.44
CA LEU A 75 -4.01 0.12 4.74
C LEU A 75 -4.77 -0.73 3.73
N ASP A 76 -5.33 -1.83 4.20
CA ASP A 76 -5.83 -2.89 3.34
C ASP A 76 -7.13 -2.53 2.64
N ILE A 77 -7.15 -2.70 1.32
CA ILE A 77 -8.32 -2.51 0.47
C ILE A 77 -8.66 -3.85 -0.18
N PRO A 78 -9.94 -4.25 -0.21
CA PRO A 78 -10.32 -5.54 -0.79
C PRO A 78 -9.95 -5.67 -2.27
N LEU A 79 -9.44 -6.84 -2.64
CA LEU A 79 -9.17 -7.21 -4.03
C LEU A 79 -9.12 -8.72 -4.12
N ARG A 80 -9.84 -9.28 -5.09
CA ARG A 80 -9.76 -10.71 -5.41
C ARG A 80 -8.76 -10.91 -6.54
N PHE A 81 -7.87 -11.87 -6.39
CA PHE A 81 -6.92 -12.21 -7.43
C PHE A 81 -6.45 -13.64 -7.29
N LYS A 82 -6.04 -14.23 -8.42
CA LYS A 82 -5.37 -15.53 -8.45
C LYS A 82 -3.89 -15.35 -8.75
N ASN A 83 -3.58 -14.56 -9.78
CA ASN A 83 -2.21 -14.23 -10.14
C ASN A 83 -1.95 -12.77 -9.79
N PRO A 84 -0.97 -12.47 -8.92
CA PRO A 84 -0.76 -11.09 -8.45
C PRO A 84 -0.28 -10.10 -9.53
N PHE A 85 0.10 -10.59 -10.70
CA PHE A 85 0.52 -9.73 -11.82
C PHE A 85 -0.40 -9.82 -13.03
N LYS A 86 -1.50 -10.58 -12.94
CA LYS A 86 -2.46 -10.74 -14.03
C LYS A 86 -3.88 -10.65 -13.48
N ILE A 87 -4.27 -9.45 -13.11
CA ILE A 87 -5.58 -9.21 -12.51
C ILE A 87 -6.54 -8.71 -13.58
N ILE A 88 -7.79 -9.18 -13.52
CA ILE A 88 -8.85 -8.85 -14.49
C ILE A 88 -9.17 -7.35 -14.41
N ASP A 89 -9.31 -6.68 -15.55
CA ASP A 89 -9.57 -5.24 -15.64
C ASP A 89 -10.75 -4.77 -14.80
N LYS A 90 -11.82 -5.54 -14.76
CA LYS A 90 -13.01 -5.21 -13.96
C LYS A 90 -12.65 -5.09 -12.48
N ASP A 91 -11.86 -6.03 -11.98
CA ASP A 91 -11.45 -6.05 -10.58
C ASP A 91 -10.45 -4.94 -10.29
N ILE A 92 -9.56 -4.63 -11.24
CA ILE A 92 -8.62 -3.52 -11.12
C ILE A 92 -9.35 -2.19 -10.97
N ARG A 93 -10.34 -1.92 -11.82
CA ARG A 93 -11.08 -0.66 -11.78
C ARG A 93 -11.80 -0.47 -10.46
N LYS A 94 -12.44 -1.52 -9.98
CA LYS A 94 -13.13 -1.49 -8.68
C LYS A 94 -12.15 -1.23 -7.55
N TYR A 95 -11.02 -1.93 -7.57
CA TYR A 95 -9.97 -1.80 -6.57
C TYR A 95 -9.40 -0.37 -6.54
N LEU A 96 -9.05 0.18 -7.71
CA LEU A 96 -8.51 1.54 -7.80
C LEU A 96 -9.51 2.57 -7.29
N PHE A 97 -10.80 2.40 -7.65
CA PHE A 97 -11.85 3.28 -7.14
C PHE A 97 -11.89 3.28 -5.62
N LEU A 98 -11.85 2.09 -5.01
CA LEU A 98 -11.87 1.96 -3.55
C LEU A 98 -10.64 2.60 -2.91
N CYS A 99 -9.48 2.46 -3.53
CA CYS A 99 -8.25 3.09 -3.04
C CYS A 99 -8.37 4.62 -3.05
N PHE A 100 -8.84 5.19 -4.15
CA PHE A 100 -9.02 6.63 -4.26
C PHE A 100 -10.08 7.15 -3.31
N GLU A 101 -11.18 6.41 -3.15
CA GLU A 101 -12.23 6.79 -2.21
C GLU A 101 -11.70 6.81 -0.78
N CYS A 102 -10.91 5.80 -0.41
CA CYS A 102 -10.28 5.72 0.90
C CYS A 102 -9.35 6.91 1.14
N ALA A 103 -8.49 7.22 0.16
CA ALA A 103 -7.55 8.33 0.26
C ALA A 103 -8.30 9.66 0.40
N HIS A 104 -9.38 9.83 -0.34
CA HIS A 104 -10.20 11.03 -0.28
C HIS A 104 -10.83 11.22 1.12
N LYS A 105 -11.38 10.16 1.68
CA LYS A 105 -11.94 10.21 3.03
C LYS A 105 -10.90 10.58 4.07
N ILE A 106 -9.71 10.02 3.97
CA ILE A 106 -8.61 10.32 4.88
C ILE A 106 -8.21 11.78 4.79
N SER A 107 -8.09 12.32 3.57
CA SER A 107 -7.70 13.71 3.39
C SER A 107 -8.69 14.70 3.99
N LYS A 108 -9.99 14.34 3.99
CA LYS A 108 -11.02 15.15 4.62
C LYS A 108 -10.96 15.13 6.15
N GLN A 109 -10.36 14.11 6.74
CA GLN A 109 -10.25 14.00 8.19
C GLN A 109 -9.12 14.86 8.77
N LYS A 110 -8.35 15.51 7.93
CA LYS A 110 -7.21 16.36 8.33
C LYS A 110 -6.21 15.66 9.25
N ILE A 111 -5.91 14.44 8.88
CA ILE A 111 -4.95 13.61 9.63
C ILE A 111 -3.52 14.04 9.34
#